data_5f43f95cdd55af6132938caeb7445b3e
#
_entry.id   5f43f95cdd55af6132938caeb7445b3e
#
_cell.length_a   1.000
_cell.length_b   1.000
_cell.length_c   1.000
_cell.angle_alpha   90.00
_cell.angle_beta   90.00
_cell.angle_gamma   90.00
#
_symmetry.space_group_name_H-M   'P 1'
#
loop_
_entity.id
_entity.type
_entity.pdbx_description
1 polymer ?
#
loop_
_entity_poly.entity_id
_entity_poly.type
_entity_poly.pdbx_seq_one_letter_code
_entity_poly.pdbx_strand_id
1 'polypeptide(L)'
;MPAANDIRKGQVIKFNGEPHLVMETQHRTPGNLRAFVQVKMRNLRYGKALDQRFASTDNIEVLPTEKKSLEFSYADREAFAFIDPDTFEQIELSAQLLGDSKHYLTAGGKVDVLFVDEKPLTLELPSTVALKVIESSDGIKGDTASNVQKPAKLETGLMVQVPLFIKEGEIIKVSTADGTYLGRV
;
A
#
# COMPACT_ATOMS: atom_id res chain seq x y z
N MET A 1 -23.70 7.61 15.67
CA MET A 1 -22.42 8.30 15.43
C MET A 1 -21.77 8.52 16.79
N PRO A 2 -20.56 8.03 17.03
CA PRO A 2 -19.85 8.28 18.28
C PRO A 2 -19.47 9.75 18.42
N ALA A 3 -19.25 10.20 19.65
CA ALA A 3 -18.73 11.53 19.90
C ALA A 3 -17.22 11.58 19.54
N ALA A 4 -16.71 12.77 19.24
CA ALA A 4 -15.28 12.96 18.95
C ALA A 4 -14.37 12.41 20.04
N ASN A 5 -14.87 12.40 21.27
CA ASN A 5 -14.19 11.84 22.45
C ASN A 5 -13.97 10.31 22.38
N ASP A 6 -14.76 9.61 21.59
CA ASP A 6 -14.74 8.15 21.45
C ASP A 6 -13.89 7.67 20.28
N ILE A 7 -13.38 8.60 19.45
CA ILE A 7 -12.53 8.26 18.32
C ILE A 7 -11.20 7.69 18.78
N ARG A 8 -10.73 6.65 18.10
CA ARG A 8 -9.48 5.96 18.38
C ARG A 8 -8.58 5.92 17.15
N LYS A 9 -7.27 5.87 17.40
CA LYS A 9 -6.27 5.60 16.35
C LYS A 9 -6.62 4.31 15.59
N GLY A 10 -6.47 4.33 14.28
CA GLY A 10 -6.75 3.21 13.38
C GLY A 10 -8.18 3.17 12.85
N GLN A 11 -9.10 3.97 13.39
CA GLN A 11 -10.44 4.10 12.82
C GLN A 11 -10.41 4.95 11.54
N VAL A 12 -11.34 4.68 10.65
CA VAL A 12 -11.60 5.54 9.49
C VAL A 12 -12.84 6.36 9.75
N ILE A 13 -12.71 7.66 9.61
CA ILE A 13 -13.81 8.62 9.81
C ILE A 13 -14.11 9.35 8.50
N LYS A 14 -15.35 9.76 8.34
CA LYS A 14 -15.75 10.63 7.24
C LYS A 14 -15.57 12.09 7.65
N PHE A 15 -14.69 12.78 6.94
CA PHE A 15 -14.44 14.19 7.14
C PHE A 15 -14.47 14.92 5.80
N ASN A 16 -15.29 15.97 5.68
CA ASN A 16 -15.56 16.71 4.43
C ASN A 16 -15.97 15.79 3.25
N GLY A 17 -16.74 14.74 3.53
CA GLY A 17 -17.18 13.78 2.51
C GLY A 17 -16.15 12.71 2.12
N GLU A 18 -14.94 12.77 2.67
CA GLU A 18 -13.83 11.88 2.33
C GLU A 18 -13.42 10.97 3.50
N PRO A 19 -12.98 9.73 3.22
CA PRO A 19 -12.50 8.82 4.24
C PRO A 19 -11.09 9.22 4.73
N HIS A 20 -10.94 9.34 6.04
CA HIS A 20 -9.68 9.69 6.69
C HIS A 20 -9.31 8.65 7.76
N LEU A 21 -8.10 8.13 7.68
CA LEU A 21 -7.54 7.27 8.71
C LEU A 21 -7.06 8.12 9.89
N VAL A 22 -7.55 7.82 11.08
CA VAL A 22 -7.10 8.45 12.33
C VAL A 22 -5.73 7.91 12.71
N MET A 23 -4.73 8.77 12.69
CA MET A 23 -3.35 8.43 13.03
C MET A 23 -3.05 8.64 14.51
N GLU A 24 -3.61 9.70 15.10
CA GLU A 24 -3.38 10.08 16.48
C GLU A 24 -4.57 10.89 17.01
N THR A 25 -4.89 10.73 18.29
CA THR A 25 -5.90 11.52 18.98
C THR A 25 -5.32 12.06 20.27
N GLN A 26 -5.53 13.36 20.54
CA GLN A 26 -5.12 14.01 21.78
C GLN A 26 -6.34 14.72 22.40
N HIS A 27 -6.73 14.26 23.60
CA HIS A 27 -7.77 14.92 24.39
C HIS A 27 -7.15 16.06 25.18
N ARG A 28 -7.74 17.24 25.08
CA ARG A 28 -7.30 18.41 25.84
C ARG A 28 -8.48 19.04 26.54
N THR A 29 -8.35 19.20 27.85
CA THR A 29 -9.32 19.87 28.71
C THR A 29 -8.62 21.06 29.37
N PRO A 30 -8.57 22.23 28.70
CA PRO A 30 -8.03 23.43 29.35
C PRO A 30 -8.95 23.88 30.49
N GLY A 31 -8.37 24.28 31.62
CA GLY A 31 -9.06 24.46 32.91
C GLY A 31 -10.33 25.32 32.92
N ASN A 32 -10.49 26.28 31.99
CA ASN A 32 -11.67 27.15 31.88
C ASN A 32 -12.34 27.18 30.51
N LEU A 33 -11.96 26.23 29.60
CA LEU A 33 -12.50 26.18 28.24
C LEU A 33 -13.14 24.82 27.98
N ARG A 34 -14.00 24.75 26.95
CA ARG A 34 -14.63 23.49 26.55
C ARG A 34 -13.55 22.48 26.08
N ALA A 35 -13.71 21.23 26.53
CA ALA A 35 -12.85 20.13 26.10
C ALA A 35 -12.91 19.92 24.58
N PHE A 36 -11.78 19.63 23.96
CA PHE A 36 -11.67 19.33 22.56
C PHE A 36 -10.75 18.13 22.32
N VAL A 37 -10.92 17.51 21.16
CA VAL A 37 -10.07 16.42 20.66
C VAL A 37 -9.33 16.92 19.43
N GLN A 38 -8.01 16.88 19.50
CA GLN A 38 -7.17 17.12 18.34
C GLN A 38 -6.89 15.77 17.67
N VAL A 39 -7.25 15.65 16.40
CA VAL A 39 -7.13 14.43 15.62
C VAL A 39 -6.16 14.68 14.47
N LYS A 40 -5.07 13.93 14.45
CA LYS A 40 -4.19 13.84 13.28
C LYS A 40 -4.70 12.71 12.40
N MET A 41 -5.02 13.02 11.15
CA MET A 41 -5.61 12.06 10.23
C MET A 41 -5.01 12.18 8.84
N ARG A 42 -5.13 11.09 8.05
CA ARG A 42 -4.66 11.03 6.67
C ARG A 42 -5.83 10.73 5.75
N ASN A 43 -6.01 11.55 4.73
CA ASN A 43 -6.96 11.25 3.66
C ASN A 43 -6.52 9.99 2.92
N LEU A 44 -7.40 9.00 2.83
CA LEU A 44 -7.07 7.71 2.22
C LEU A 44 -7.12 7.72 0.68
N ARG A 45 -7.72 8.77 0.07
CA ARG A 45 -7.73 8.93 -1.41
C ARG A 45 -6.49 9.65 -1.92
N TYR A 46 -6.04 10.68 -1.21
CA TYR A 46 -4.97 11.57 -1.68
C TYR A 46 -3.69 11.46 -0.86
N GLY A 47 -3.70 10.65 0.22
CA GLY A 47 -2.56 10.43 1.10
C GLY A 47 -2.15 11.63 1.97
N LYS A 48 -2.82 12.79 1.85
CA LYS A 48 -2.49 14.02 2.58
C LYS A 48 -2.86 13.89 4.06
N ALA A 49 -1.90 14.17 4.94
CA ALA A 49 -2.15 14.25 6.37
C ALA A 49 -2.60 15.67 6.76
N LEU A 50 -3.50 15.76 7.74
CA LEU A 50 -3.96 17.00 8.32
C LEU A 50 -4.27 16.83 9.81
N ASP A 51 -4.23 17.93 10.54
CA ASP A 51 -4.64 18.03 11.92
C ASP A 51 -5.96 18.78 12.01
N GLN A 52 -6.95 18.18 12.66
CA GLN A 52 -8.26 18.77 12.87
C GLN A 52 -8.63 18.78 14.34
N ARG A 53 -9.25 19.85 14.77
CA ARG A 53 -9.81 19.99 16.12
C ARG A 53 -11.33 19.81 16.06
N PHE A 54 -11.83 18.94 16.92
CA PHE A 54 -13.27 18.71 17.14
C PHE A 54 -13.65 19.08 18.56
N ALA A 55 -14.85 19.61 18.77
CA ALA A 55 -15.40 19.67 20.10
C ALA A 55 -15.60 18.24 20.64
N SER A 56 -15.39 18.00 21.93
CA SER A 56 -15.50 16.65 22.51
C SER A 56 -16.88 16.00 22.28
N THR A 57 -17.90 16.84 22.07
CA THR A 57 -19.30 16.43 21.84
C THR A 57 -19.69 16.34 20.36
N ASP A 58 -18.79 16.68 19.42
CA ASP A 58 -19.10 16.60 18.00
C ASP A 58 -19.37 15.14 17.59
N ASN A 59 -20.43 14.94 16.82
CA ASN A 59 -20.75 13.63 16.27
C ASN A 59 -19.89 13.36 15.03
N ILE A 60 -19.15 12.27 15.07
CA ILE A 60 -18.26 11.87 13.98
C ILE A 60 -18.75 10.57 13.35
N GLU A 61 -18.87 10.56 12.04
CA GLU A 61 -19.21 9.36 11.28
C GLU A 61 -17.98 8.46 11.17
N VAL A 62 -17.99 7.33 11.88
CA VAL A 62 -16.96 6.28 11.75
C VAL A 62 -17.43 5.32 10.66
N LEU A 63 -16.58 5.11 9.65
CA LEU A 63 -16.86 4.21 8.54
C LEU A 63 -16.42 2.80 8.89
N PRO A 64 -17.23 1.77 8.60
CA PRO A 64 -16.82 0.38 8.79
C PRO A 64 -15.64 0.06 7.87
N THR A 65 -14.65 -0.63 8.40
CA THR A 65 -13.46 -1.03 7.68
C THR A 65 -13.23 -2.52 7.81
N GLU A 66 -12.83 -3.15 6.73
CA GLU A 66 -12.42 -4.54 6.69
C GLU A 66 -11.10 -4.66 5.93
N LYS A 67 -10.14 -5.40 6.48
CA LYS A 67 -8.89 -5.72 5.81
C LYS A 67 -8.95 -7.16 5.34
N LYS A 68 -8.84 -7.38 4.02
CA LYS A 68 -8.82 -8.70 3.41
C LYS A 68 -7.46 -8.96 2.78
N SER A 69 -6.95 -10.17 2.99
CA SER A 69 -5.76 -10.66 2.29
C SER A 69 -6.21 -11.38 1.03
N LEU A 70 -5.86 -10.85 -0.13
CA LEU A 70 -6.26 -11.36 -1.43
C LEU A 70 -5.07 -11.91 -2.20
N GLU A 71 -5.30 -12.89 -3.07
CA GLU A 71 -4.28 -13.43 -3.97
C GLU A 71 -4.49 -12.88 -5.38
N PHE A 72 -3.44 -12.31 -5.96
CA PHE A 72 -3.49 -11.84 -7.35
C PHE A 72 -3.58 -13.03 -8.31
N SER A 73 -4.54 -13.00 -9.22
CA SER A 73 -4.79 -14.05 -10.19
C SER A 73 -4.25 -13.66 -11.59
N TYR A 74 -4.85 -12.66 -12.19
CA TYR A 74 -4.45 -12.18 -13.50
C TYR A 74 -4.81 -10.70 -13.70
N ALA A 75 -4.19 -10.09 -14.72
CA ALA A 75 -4.53 -8.75 -15.17
C ALA A 75 -5.16 -8.82 -16.57
N ASP A 76 -6.23 -8.06 -16.77
CA ASP A 76 -6.75 -7.67 -18.06
C ASP A 76 -6.63 -6.14 -18.18
N ARG A 77 -6.39 -5.65 -19.38
CA ARG A 77 -6.08 -4.25 -19.77
C ARG A 77 -6.25 -3.15 -18.71
N GLU A 78 -7.38 -3.10 -18.01
CA GLU A 78 -7.72 -2.06 -17.02
C GLU A 78 -8.13 -2.62 -15.66
N ALA A 79 -8.33 -3.93 -15.53
CA ALA A 79 -8.77 -4.61 -14.33
C ALA A 79 -7.75 -5.66 -13.88
N PHE A 80 -7.58 -5.76 -12.59
CA PHE A 80 -6.73 -6.74 -11.92
C PHE A 80 -7.60 -7.64 -11.07
N ALA A 81 -7.61 -8.92 -11.40
CA ALA A 81 -8.41 -9.93 -10.71
C ALA A 81 -7.64 -10.51 -9.52
N PHE A 82 -8.29 -10.49 -8.39
CA PHE A 82 -7.82 -11.09 -7.14
C PHE A 82 -8.83 -12.12 -6.66
N ILE A 83 -8.37 -13.10 -5.92
CA ILE A 83 -9.18 -14.14 -5.32
C ILE A 83 -9.03 -14.04 -3.81
N ASP A 84 -10.15 -14.04 -3.11
CA ASP A 84 -10.18 -14.21 -1.66
C ASP A 84 -9.92 -15.70 -1.36
N PRO A 85 -8.82 -16.07 -0.68
CA PRO A 85 -8.46 -17.47 -0.44
C PRO A 85 -9.44 -18.20 0.50
N ASP A 86 -10.24 -17.46 1.28
CA ASP A 86 -11.17 -18.03 2.24
C ASP A 86 -12.57 -18.28 1.62
N THR A 87 -13.02 -17.34 0.78
CA THR A 87 -14.36 -17.41 0.15
C THR A 87 -14.34 -17.87 -1.30
N PHE A 88 -13.16 -17.85 -1.96
CA PHE A 88 -12.96 -18.08 -3.39
C PHE A 88 -13.71 -17.09 -4.29
N GLU A 89 -14.13 -15.97 -3.74
CA GLU A 89 -14.73 -14.90 -4.51
C GLU A 89 -13.69 -14.14 -5.31
N GLN A 90 -14.02 -13.86 -6.57
CA GLN A 90 -13.19 -13.00 -7.41
C GLN A 90 -13.54 -11.54 -7.18
N ILE A 91 -12.52 -10.73 -6.92
CA ILE A 91 -12.63 -9.28 -6.71
C ILE A 91 -11.78 -8.58 -7.76
N GLU A 92 -12.39 -7.66 -8.49
CA GLU A 92 -11.68 -6.86 -9.49
C GLU A 92 -11.30 -5.50 -8.90
N LEU A 93 -10.03 -5.14 -9.02
CA LEU A 93 -9.51 -3.84 -8.63
C LEU A 93 -9.06 -3.07 -9.88
N SER A 94 -9.34 -1.78 -9.91
CA SER A 94 -8.95 -0.92 -11.02
C SER A 94 -7.44 -0.63 -11.03
N ALA A 95 -6.87 -0.45 -12.21
CA ALA A 95 -5.47 0.00 -12.36
C ALA A 95 -5.19 1.32 -11.63
N GLN A 96 -6.19 2.20 -11.51
CA GLN A 96 -6.07 3.46 -10.79
C GLN A 96 -5.88 3.25 -9.28
N LEU A 97 -6.57 2.28 -8.68
CA LEU A 97 -6.40 1.93 -7.26
C LEU A 97 -5.02 1.35 -6.99
N LEU A 98 -4.53 0.51 -7.90
CA LEU A 98 -3.24 -0.14 -7.79
C LEU A 98 -2.06 0.83 -7.98
N GLY A 99 -2.20 1.82 -8.85
CA GLY A 99 -1.10 2.74 -9.17
C GLY A 99 0.18 1.99 -9.55
N ASP A 100 1.30 2.33 -8.90
CA ASP A 100 2.61 1.69 -9.12
C ASP A 100 2.70 0.28 -8.53
N SER A 101 1.80 -0.09 -7.60
CA SER A 101 1.76 -1.42 -6.98
C SER A 101 1.58 -2.55 -8.00
N LYS A 102 0.98 -2.26 -9.16
CA LYS A 102 0.80 -3.23 -10.25
C LYS A 102 2.10 -3.87 -10.73
N HIS A 103 3.23 -3.16 -10.61
CA HIS A 103 4.54 -3.64 -11.03
C HIS A 103 5.18 -4.65 -10.06
N TYR A 104 4.53 -4.90 -8.92
CA TYR A 104 4.98 -5.86 -7.90
C TYR A 104 4.04 -7.06 -7.77
N LEU A 105 3.00 -7.16 -8.62
CA LEU A 105 2.03 -8.24 -8.57
C LEU A 105 2.51 -9.42 -9.40
N THR A 106 2.56 -10.59 -8.78
CA THR A 106 2.81 -11.89 -9.43
C THR A 106 1.65 -12.83 -9.19
N ALA A 107 1.35 -13.72 -10.12
CA ALA A 107 0.28 -14.70 -9.95
C ALA A 107 0.48 -15.51 -8.65
N GLY A 108 -0.57 -15.60 -7.83
CA GLY A 108 -0.53 -16.19 -6.49
C GLY A 108 0.11 -15.29 -5.41
N GLY A 109 0.58 -14.09 -5.76
CA GLY A 109 1.10 -13.12 -4.80
C GLY A 109 0.00 -12.58 -3.90
N LYS A 110 0.28 -12.53 -2.58
CA LYS A 110 -0.67 -12.03 -1.58
C LYS A 110 -0.52 -10.52 -1.38
N VAL A 111 -1.66 -9.86 -1.28
CA VAL A 111 -1.76 -8.43 -0.98
C VAL A 111 -2.84 -8.20 0.06
N ASP A 112 -2.70 -7.16 0.85
CA ASP A 112 -3.73 -6.75 1.79
C ASP A 112 -4.51 -5.58 1.22
N VAL A 113 -5.83 -5.70 1.17
CA VAL A 113 -6.72 -4.64 0.67
C VAL A 113 -7.60 -4.14 1.80
N LEU A 114 -7.59 -2.83 2.00
CA LEU A 114 -8.48 -2.16 2.94
C LEU A 114 -9.77 -1.79 2.23
N PHE A 115 -10.87 -2.35 2.69
CA PHE A 115 -12.22 -1.97 2.31
C PHE A 115 -12.78 -0.97 3.31
N VAL A 116 -13.40 0.07 2.80
CA VAL A 116 -14.11 1.06 3.60
C VAL A 116 -15.51 1.17 3.04
N ASP A 117 -16.51 0.93 3.88
CA ASP A 117 -17.91 0.89 3.46
C ASP A 117 -18.11 -0.05 2.25
N GLU A 118 -17.55 -1.28 2.38
CA GLU A 118 -17.57 -2.37 1.36
C GLU A 118 -16.84 -2.07 0.04
N LYS A 119 -16.18 -0.91 -0.06
CA LYS A 119 -15.44 -0.52 -1.27
C LYS A 119 -13.93 -0.62 -1.05
N PRO A 120 -13.18 -1.21 -1.99
CA PRO A 120 -11.73 -1.25 -1.90
C PRO A 120 -11.18 0.18 -2.00
N LEU A 121 -10.33 0.56 -1.06
CA LEU A 121 -9.81 1.92 -0.98
C LEU A 121 -8.29 2.00 -1.10
N THR A 122 -7.56 1.11 -0.43
CA THR A 122 -6.11 1.05 -0.50
C THR A 122 -5.63 -0.38 -0.58
N LEU A 123 -4.51 -0.59 -1.26
CA LEU A 123 -3.81 -1.87 -1.35
C LEU A 123 -2.45 -1.73 -0.67
N GLU A 124 -2.12 -2.69 0.17
CA GLU A 124 -0.83 -2.81 0.83
C GLU A 124 -0.10 -4.04 0.29
N LEU A 125 1.09 -3.80 -0.27
CA LEU A 125 1.99 -4.86 -0.72
C LEU A 125 2.76 -5.44 0.47
N PRO A 126 3.21 -6.71 0.40
CA PRO A 126 4.24 -7.20 1.31
C PRO A 126 5.51 -6.35 1.13
N SER A 127 6.34 -6.25 2.15
CA SER A 127 7.57 -5.42 2.11
C SER A 127 8.55 -5.84 1.03
N THR A 128 8.49 -7.11 0.60
CA THR A 128 9.33 -7.68 -0.44
C THR A 128 8.54 -8.61 -1.34
N VAL A 129 8.90 -8.65 -2.61
CA VAL A 129 8.35 -9.59 -3.60
C VAL A 129 9.48 -10.31 -4.32
N ALA A 130 9.22 -11.54 -4.77
CA ALA A 130 10.12 -12.32 -5.59
C ALA A 130 9.70 -12.17 -7.06
N LEU A 131 10.59 -11.66 -7.91
CA LEU A 131 10.32 -11.38 -9.32
C LEU A 131 11.40 -11.99 -10.19
N LYS A 132 10.99 -12.55 -11.34
CA LYS A 132 11.90 -13.15 -12.29
C LYS A 132 12.50 -12.10 -13.22
N VAL A 133 13.80 -12.18 -13.44
CA VAL A 133 14.53 -11.36 -14.42
C VAL A 133 14.26 -11.93 -15.82
N ILE A 134 13.67 -11.11 -16.69
CA ILE A 134 13.38 -11.51 -18.08
C ILE A 134 14.37 -10.92 -19.09
N GLU A 135 15.06 -9.84 -18.73
CA GLU A 135 16.03 -9.18 -19.59
C GLU A 135 17.13 -8.56 -18.72
N SER A 136 18.38 -8.84 -19.02
CA SER A 136 19.52 -8.28 -18.31
C SER A 136 20.69 -8.15 -19.28
N SER A 137 21.26 -6.95 -19.42
CA SER A 137 22.45 -6.74 -20.23
C SER A 137 23.62 -7.55 -19.67
N ASP A 138 24.45 -8.10 -20.57
CA ASP A 138 25.72 -8.68 -20.16
C ASP A 138 26.60 -7.60 -19.52
N GLY A 139 27.05 -7.84 -18.29
CA GLY A 139 27.99 -6.94 -17.62
C GLY A 139 29.30 -6.90 -18.39
N ILE A 140 29.74 -5.69 -18.80
CA ILE A 140 31.03 -5.51 -19.47
C ILE A 140 32.13 -5.93 -18.46
N LYS A 141 32.86 -6.99 -18.78
CA LYS A 141 34.07 -7.41 -18.07
C LYS A 141 35.12 -6.33 -18.24
N GLY A 142 35.31 -5.48 -17.23
CA GLY A 142 36.35 -4.45 -17.30
C GLY A 142 36.43 -3.53 -16.09
N ASP A 143 35.40 -3.41 -15.31
CA ASP A 143 35.40 -2.52 -14.13
C ASP A 143 35.57 -3.32 -12.84
N THR A 144 36.72 -3.16 -12.20
CA THR A 144 37.07 -3.74 -10.91
C THR A 144 36.48 -2.97 -9.73
N ALA A 145 35.52 -2.07 -9.96
CA ALA A 145 34.82 -1.35 -8.91
C ALA A 145 33.76 -2.26 -8.26
N SER A 146 33.88 -2.48 -6.98
CA SER A 146 33.08 -3.43 -6.16
C SER A 146 31.58 -3.08 -6.00
N ASN A 147 31.04 -2.09 -6.73
CA ASN A 147 29.66 -1.64 -6.65
C ASN A 147 29.02 -1.34 -8.02
N VAL A 148 29.48 -1.96 -9.09
CA VAL A 148 28.89 -1.76 -10.43
C VAL A 148 27.56 -2.51 -10.51
N GLN A 149 26.51 -1.79 -10.81
CA GLN A 149 25.17 -2.33 -11.04
C GLN A 149 24.81 -2.22 -12.53
N LYS A 150 23.89 -3.06 -12.95
CA LYS A 150 23.32 -3.04 -14.30
C LYS A 150 21.80 -3.03 -14.25
N PRO A 151 21.11 -2.42 -15.22
CA PRO A 151 19.67 -2.49 -15.32
C PRO A 151 19.22 -3.90 -15.68
N ALA A 152 18.18 -4.38 -15.00
CA ALA A 152 17.48 -5.61 -15.30
C ALA A 152 15.98 -5.33 -15.39
N LYS A 153 15.32 -5.94 -16.37
CA LYS A 153 13.88 -5.90 -16.52
C LYS A 153 13.26 -7.15 -15.94
N LEU A 154 12.25 -6.96 -15.11
CA LEU A 154 11.54 -8.02 -14.44
C LEU A 154 10.26 -8.41 -15.21
N GLU A 155 9.72 -9.58 -14.92
CA GLU A 155 8.52 -10.14 -15.57
C GLU A 155 7.29 -9.22 -15.53
N THR A 156 7.21 -8.34 -14.52
CA THR A 156 6.16 -7.33 -14.38
C THR A 156 6.42 -6.04 -15.18
N GLY A 157 7.56 -5.96 -15.88
CA GLY A 157 8.00 -4.77 -16.60
C GLY A 157 8.77 -3.75 -15.73
N LEU A 158 8.95 -4.03 -14.45
CA LEU A 158 9.74 -3.18 -13.54
C LEU A 158 11.22 -3.23 -13.93
N MET A 159 11.87 -2.05 -13.96
CA MET A 159 13.31 -1.93 -14.15
C MET A 159 14.00 -1.76 -12.79
N VAL A 160 14.97 -2.61 -12.50
CA VAL A 160 15.71 -2.60 -11.22
C VAL A 160 17.20 -2.62 -11.48
N GLN A 161 17.97 -1.89 -10.67
CA GLN A 161 19.43 -1.97 -10.68
C GLN A 161 19.87 -3.19 -9.88
N VAL A 162 20.63 -4.08 -10.54
CA VAL A 162 21.10 -5.34 -9.95
C VAL A 162 22.62 -5.48 -10.07
N PRO A 163 23.27 -6.27 -9.20
CA PRO A 163 24.67 -6.60 -9.35
C PRO A 163 24.98 -7.28 -10.70
N LEU A 164 26.20 -7.12 -11.20
CA LEU A 164 26.62 -7.64 -12.52
C LEU A 164 26.44 -9.17 -12.68
N PHE A 165 26.52 -9.93 -11.58
CA PHE A 165 26.41 -11.38 -11.60
C PHE A 165 24.99 -11.92 -11.80
N ILE A 166 23.96 -11.06 -11.68
CA ILE A 166 22.58 -11.48 -11.88
C ILE A 166 22.31 -11.71 -13.39
N LYS A 167 21.71 -12.87 -13.70
CA LYS A 167 21.44 -13.32 -15.06
C LYS A 167 19.93 -13.37 -15.34
N GLU A 168 19.60 -13.43 -16.62
CA GLU A 168 18.23 -13.73 -17.06
C GLU A 168 17.79 -15.11 -16.54
N GLY A 169 16.51 -15.19 -16.18
CA GLY A 169 15.92 -16.39 -15.60
C GLY A 169 16.05 -16.50 -14.08
N GLU A 170 16.92 -15.73 -13.45
CA GLU A 170 17.05 -15.72 -11.99
C GLU A 170 15.86 -15.02 -11.30
N ILE A 171 15.50 -15.50 -10.11
CA ILE A 171 14.47 -14.88 -9.28
C ILE A 171 15.16 -14.05 -8.20
N ILE A 172 14.77 -12.79 -8.11
CA ILE A 172 15.35 -11.83 -7.17
C ILE A 172 14.30 -11.29 -6.21
N LYS A 173 14.73 -10.95 -5.00
CA LYS A 173 13.92 -10.20 -4.04
C LYS A 173 14.05 -8.71 -4.29
N VAL A 174 12.90 -8.04 -4.38
CA VAL A 174 12.78 -6.61 -4.59
C VAL A 174 12.00 -5.99 -3.45
N SER A 175 12.47 -4.88 -2.93
CA SER A 175 11.74 -4.05 -1.96
C SER A 175 10.55 -3.37 -2.65
N THR A 176 9.38 -3.47 -2.07
CA THR A 176 8.17 -2.82 -2.62
C THR A 176 8.08 -1.34 -2.23
N ALA A 177 8.89 -0.91 -1.26
CA ALA A 177 8.90 0.48 -0.79
C ALA A 177 9.64 1.43 -1.76
N ASP A 178 10.72 0.95 -2.38
CA ASP A 178 11.63 1.76 -3.20
C ASP A 178 12.10 1.08 -4.49
N GLY A 179 11.63 -0.14 -4.77
CA GLY A 179 11.98 -0.89 -5.97
C GLY A 179 13.43 -1.37 -6.03
N THR A 180 14.12 -1.47 -4.88
CA THR A 180 15.53 -1.86 -4.85
C THR A 180 15.71 -3.37 -4.78
N TYR A 181 16.81 -3.85 -5.36
CA TYR A 181 17.26 -5.24 -5.26
C TYR A 181 17.73 -5.54 -3.82
N LEU A 182 17.23 -6.62 -3.24
CA LEU A 182 17.59 -7.05 -1.89
C LEU A 182 18.44 -8.34 -1.86
N GLY A 183 18.33 -9.17 -2.87
CA GLY A 183 19.05 -10.44 -2.92
C GLY A 183 18.44 -11.43 -3.93
N ARG A 184 19.05 -12.60 -4.06
CA ARG A 184 18.48 -13.74 -4.79
C ARG A 184 17.54 -14.53 -3.87
N VAL A 185 16.58 -15.23 -4.47
CA VAL A 185 15.70 -16.18 -3.77
C VAL A 185 16.40 -17.52 -3.63
#